data_cf9ea12e5a7d26a110e64496f7cde0c1
#
_entry.id   cf9ea12e5a7d26a110e64496f7cde0c1
#
_cell.length_a   1.000
_cell.length_b   1.000
_cell.length_c   1.000
_cell.angle_alpha   90.00
_cell.angle_beta   90.00
_cell.angle_gamma   90.00
#
_symmetry.space_group_name_H-M   'P 1'
#
loop_
_entity.id
_entity.type
_entity.pdbx_description
1 polymer ?
#
loop_
_entity_poly.entity_id
_entity_poly.type
_entity_poly.pdbx_seq_one_letter_code
_entity_poly.pdbx_strand_id
1 'polypeptide(L)'
;MKLEAMKHQGWRSDLTSDQLGRKLETAEMIAEQSDDSKTQIRRYIRLTYLIPEFLEQMDEGRIAFSVGVALSYLNEQAQYDVLEQCEMNDCTPSYSQAFRLHKFDRDGMLTKAVIQSVMSEEKANQKEKVSFKYEEIKRFFPKNYTLADIQKSIMKLIEADHMRRQRKRSERDER
;
A
#
# COMPACT_ATOMS: atom_id res chain seq x y z
N MET A 1 11.89 24.70 5.37
CA MET A 1 12.99 25.35 6.12
C MET A 1 13.38 24.65 7.43
N LYS A 2 12.46 24.22 8.36
CA LYS A 2 12.86 23.49 9.59
C LYS A 2 13.38 22.07 9.33
N LEU A 3 12.94 21.39 8.29
CA LEU A 3 13.42 20.06 7.85
C LEU A 3 14.82 20.11 7.19
N GLU A 4 15.18 21.20 6.52
CA GLU A 4 16.51 21.36 5.93
C GLU A 4 17.63 21.57 6.95
N ALA A 5 17.33 22.24 8.08
CA ALA A 5 18.29 22.39 9.17
C ALA A 5 18.67 21.05 9.83
N MET A 6 17.83 20.01 9.70
CA MET A 6 18.09 18.66 10.24
C MET A 6 18.86 17.76 9.25
N LYS A 7 18.96 18.11 7.95
CA LYS A 7 19.71 17.36 6.93
C LYS A 7 21.23 17.45 7.07
N HIS A 8 21.76 18.40 7.83
CA HIS A 8 23.21 18.65 7.96
C HIS A 8 23.89 18.06 9.20
N GLN A 9 23.21 17.31 10.04
CA GLN A 9 23.86 16.56 11.10
C GLN A 9 24.24 15.16 10.61
N GLY A 10 25.51 14.99 10.33
CA GLY A 10 26.21 13.84 9.78
C GLY A 10 25.64 12.47 10.07
N TRP A 11 25.53 11.68 9.02
CA TRP A 11 25.21 10.25 9.04
C TRP A 11 26.23 9.48 9.87
N ARG A 12 25.81 8.98 11.02
CA ARG A 12 26.52 7.96 11.78
C ARG A 12 25.62 6.78 12.00
N SER A 13 26.09 5.61 11.56
CA SER A 13 25.38 4.32 11.62
C SER A 13 25.36 3.67 13.01
N ASP A 14 25.92 4.33 14.04
CA ASP A 14 26.05 3.86 15.41
C ASP A 14 25.17 4.63 16.40
N LEU A 15 23.85 4.64 16.16
CA LEU A 15 22.89 5.24 17.07
C LEU A 15 22.77 4.38 18.33
N THR A 16 23.42 4.78 19.43
CA THR A 16 23.19 4.23 20.75
C THR A 16 21.78 4.56 21.26
N SER A 17 21.24 3.73 22.16
CA SER A 17 19.89 3.91 22.74
C SER A 17 19.65 5.31 23.33
N ASP A 18 20.70 5.99 23.75
CA ASP A 18 20.69 7.35 24.31
C ASP A 18 20.38 8.43 23.24
N GLN A 19 20.78 8.20 21.99
CA GLN A 19 20.48 9.11 20.88
C GLN A 19 19.05 8.94 20.37
N LEU A 20 18.48 7.73 20.46
CA LEU A 20 17.07 7.48 20.20
C LEU A 20 16.17 8.18 21.23
N GLY A 21 16.56 8.15 22.50
CA GLY A 21 15.88 8.87 23.59
C GLY A 21 15.82 10.37 23.32
N ARG A 22 16.96 11.00 22.99
CA ARG A 22 17.03 12.44 22.66
C ARG A 22 16.23 12.84 21.44
N LYS A 23 16.17 11.99 20.40
CA LYS A 23 15.31 12.23 19.22
C LYS A 23 13.83 12.16 19.55
N LEU A 24 13.44 11.30 20.48
CA LEU A 24 12.06 11.21 20.96
C LEU A 24 11.66 12.42 21.80
N GLU A 25 12.55 12.90 22.68
CA GLU A 25 12.34 14.13 23.46
C GLU A 25 12.25 15.36 22.56
N THR A 26 13.12 15.45 21.54
CA THR A 26 13.04 16.52 20.53
C THR A 26 11.75 16.47 19.73
N ALA A 27 11.24 15.27 19.41
CA ALA A 27 9.95 15.11 18.74
C ALA A 27 8.77 15.56 19.62
N GLU A 28 8.86 15.35 20.92
CA GLU A 28 7.84 15.83 21.88
C GLU A 28 7.86 17.34 22.01
N MET A 29 9.03 17.96 22.09
CA MET A 29 9.19 19.42 22.10
C MET A 29 8.68 20.07 20.80
N ILE A 30 8.91 19.46 19.66
CA ILE A 30 8.41 19.95 18.36
C ILE A 30 6.89 19.79 18.30
N ALA A 31 6.32 18.72 18.86
CA ALA A 31 4.87 18.50 18.89
C ALA A 31 4.14 19.54 19.74
N GLU A 32 4.74 20.01 20.82
CA GLU A 32 4.19 21.07 21.65
C GLU A 32 4.22 22.45 20.98
N GLN A 33 5.06 22.62 19.97
CA GLN A 33 5.20 23.87 19.20
C GLN A 33 4.51 23.85 17.83
N SER A 34 3.85 22.75 17.47
CA SER A 34 3.16 22.57 16.19
C SER A 34 1.74 22.04 16.42
N ASP A 35 0.85 22.29 15.46
CA ASP A 35 -0.51 21.75 15.46
C ASP A 35 -0.56 20.25 15.12
N ASP A 36 0.60 19.63 14.83
CA ASP A 36 0.71 18.22 14.47
C ASP A 36 0.71 17.30 15.70
N SER A 37 0.04 16.16 15.58
CA SER A 37 0.07 15.14 16.64
C SER A 37 1.47 14.55 16.82
N LYS A 38 1.82 14.14 18.05
CA LYS A 38 3.09 13.43 18.35
C LYS A 38 3.34 12.24 17.39
N THR A 39 2.29 11.54 17.01
CA THR A 39 2.36 10.42 16.06
C THR A 39 2.77 10.90 14.66
N GLN A 40 2.24 12.02 14.21
CA GLN A 40 2.56 12.58 12.90
C GLN A 40 4.02 13.04 12.83
N ILE A 41 4.51 13.69 13.88
CA ILE A 41 5.91 14.13 13.96
C ILE A 41 6.87 12.92 13.94
N ARG A 42 6.54 11.85 14.67
CA ARG A 42 7.33 10.61 14.63
C ARG A 42 7.41 10.02 13.23
N ARG A 43 6.33 10.10 12.45
CA ARG A 43 6.31 9.67 11.04
C ARG A 43 7.19 10.55 10.17
N TYR A 44 7.18 11.87 10.36
CA TYR A 44 8.09 12.78 9.63
C TYR A 44 9.55 12.50 9.96
N ILE A 45 9.88 12.31 11.25
CA ILE A 45 11.24 11.92 11.66
C ILE A 45 11.62 10.58 11.02
N ARG A 46 10.67 9.64 10.93
CA ARG A 46 10.95 8.34 10.33
C ARG A 46 11.34 8.44 8.85
N LEU A 47 10.80 9.39 8.09
CA LEU A 47 11.19 9.60 6.70
C LEU A 47 12.66 9.99 6.51
N THR A 48 13.34 10.48 7.54
CA THR A 48 14.80 10.76 7.44
C THR A 48 15.66 9.52 7.24
N TYR A 49 15.09 8.32 7.41
CA TYR A 49 15.74 7.03 7.15
C TYR A 49 15.40 6.46 5.76
N LEU A 50 14.64 7.19 4.96
CA LEU A 50 14.33 6.81 3.60
C LEU A 50 15.48 7.20 2.66
N ILE A 51 15.77 6.36 1.67
CA ILE A 51 16.76 6.70 0.63
C ILE A 51 16.29 7.92 -0.18
N PRO A 52 17.23 8.74 -0.70
CA PRO A 52 16.91 9.98 -1.42
C PRO A 52 15.93 9.77 -2.58
N GLU A 53 16.08 8.69 -3.33
CA GLU A 53 15.28 8.36 -4.50
C GLU A 53 13.79 8.16 -4.15
N PHE A 54 13.50 7.54 -2.99
CA PHE A 54 12.12 7.41 -2.52
C PHE A 54 11.57 8.74 -1.98
N LEU A 55 12.41 9.60 -1.38
CA LEU A 55 11.98 10.93 -0.98
C LEU A 55 11.61 11.77 -2.22
N GLU A 56 12.40 11.71 -3.28
CA GLU A 56 12.10 12.37 -4.55
C GLU A 56 10.79 11.86 -5.16
N GLN A 57 10.58 10.55 -5.20
CA GLN A 57 9.32 9.96 -5.67
C GLN A 57 8.10 10.36 -4.80
N MET A 58 8.31 10.64 -3.51
CA MET A 58 7.26 11.17 -2.65
C MET A 58 6.97 12.64 -2.95
N ASP A 59 7.99 13.46 -3.18
CA ASP A 59 7.85 14.88 -3.54
C ASP A 59 7.15 15.03 -4.90
N GLU A 60 7.39 14.11 -5.83
CA GLU A 60 6.69 14.01 -7.12
C GLU A 60 5.26 13.44 -7.00
N GLY A 61 4.84 12.99 -5.83
CA GLY A 61 3.52 12.40 -5.60
C GLY A 61 3.34 10.98 -6.14
N ARG A 62 4.40 10.31 -6.59
CA ARG A 62 4.37 8.92 -7.07
C ARG A 62 4.23 7.91 -5.93
N ILE A 63 4.77 8.22 -4.75
CA ILE A 63 4.68 7.43 -3.53
C ILE A 63 3.92 8.19 -2.46
N ALA A 64 2.90 7.58 -1.88
CA ALA A 64 2.14 8.18 -0.79
C ALA A 64 2.96 8.22 0.52
N PHE A 65 2.73 9.23 1.36
CA PHE A 65 3.38 9.42 2.64
C PHE A 65 3.40 8.14 3.52
N SER A 66 2.27 7.44 3.62
CA SER A 66 2.17 6.21 4.41
C SER A 66 3.03 5.06 3.88
N VAL A 67 3.25 5.01 2.56
CA VAL A 67 4.13 4.03 1.90
C VAL A 67 5.58 4.37 2.23
N GLY A 68 5.99 5.63 2.10
CA GLY A 68 7.32 6.09 2.46
C GLY A 68 7.66 5.79 3.93
N VAL A 69 6.72 6.05 4.85
CA VAL A 69 6.91 5.69 6.27
C VAL A 69 7.10 4.18 6.44
N ALA A 70 6.33 3.33 5.73
CA ALA A 70 6.50 1.88 5.84
C ALA A 70 7.85 1.40 5.28
N LEU A 71 8.30 1.96 4.14
CA LEU A 71 9.59 1.64 3.53
C LEU A 71 10.77 2.09 4.39
N SER A 72 10.65 3.21 5.10
CA SER A 72 11.72 3.74 5.96
C SER A 72 12.11 2.82 7.13
N TYR A 73 11.32 1.79 7.41
CA TYR A 73 11.68 0.76 8.41
C TYR A 73 12.63 -0.31 7.85
N LEU A 74 12.72 -0.45 6.53
CA LEU A 74 13.66 -1.35 5.89
C LEU A 74 15.08 -0.80 6.04
N ASN A 75 16.07 -1.71 6.09
CA ASN A 75 17.46 -1.28 5.97
C ASN A 75 17.73 -0.69 4.58
N GLU A 76 18.82 0.07 4.43
CA GLU A 76 19.16 0.78 3.21
C GLU A 76 19.26 -0.14 2.00
N GLN A 77 19.92 -1.30 2.14
CA GLN A 77 20.05 -2.26 1.05
C GLN A 77 18.69 -2.80 0.59
N ALA A 78 17.79 -3.11 1.51
CA ALA A 78 16.46 -3.58 1.18
C ALA A 78 15.62 -2.48 0.49
N GLN A 79 15.82 -1.21 0.85
CA GLN A 79 15.18 -0.10 0.16
C GLN A 79 15.65 -0.02 -1.30
N TYR A 80 16.96 -0.17 -1.57
CA TYR A 80 17.48 -0.22 -2.93
C TYR A 80 16.99 -1.45 -3.71
N ASP A 81 16.88 -2.61 -3.06
CA ASP A 81 16.31 -3.80 -3.70
C ASP A 81 14.83 -3.60 -4.07
N VAL A 82 14.06 -2.88 -3.25
CA VAL A 82 12.69 -2.48 -3.58
C VAL A 82 12.66 -1.48 -4.73
N LEU A 83 13.57 -0.50 -4.74
CA LEU A 83 13.68 0.50 -5.81
C LEU A 83 13.98 -0.18 -7.15
N GLU A 84 14.93 -1.12 -7.19
CA GLU A 84 15.24 -1.92 -8.38
C GLU A 84 13.98 -2.64 -8.92
N GLN A 85 13.16 -3.22 -8.04
CA GLN A 85 11.91 -3.86 -8.46
C GLN A 85 10.85 -2.85 -8.95
N CYS A 86 10.84 -1.64 -8.40
CA CYS A 86 9.98 -0.55 -8.89
C CYS A 86 10.33 -0.17 -10.34
N GLU A 87 11.62 -0.03 -10.63
CA GLU A 87 12.13 0.31 -11.95
C GLU A 87 11.90 -0.82 -12.97
N MET A 88 12.18 -2.07 -12.58
CA MET A 88 11.99 -3.24 -13.46
C MET A 88 10.52 -3.44 -13.85
N ASN A 89 9.58 -3.14 -12.96
CA ASN A 89 8.16 -3.38 -13.17
C ASN A 89 7.38 -2.10 -13.52
N ASP A 90 8.05 -0.97 -13.66
CA ASP A 90 7.45 0.36 -13.86
C ASP A 90 6.29 0.61 -12.88
N CYS A 91 6.51 0.34 -11.61
CA CYS A 91 5.47 0.44 -10.60
C CYS A 91 6.03 0.90 -9.24
N THR A 92 5.20 1.56 -8.44
CA THR A 92 5.52 1.92 -7.05
C THR A 92 4.82 0.95 -6.08
N PRO A 93 5.38 0.67 -4.88
CA PRO A 93 4.71 -0.23 -3.94
C PRO A 93 3.40 0.35 -3.42
N SER A 94 2.40 -0.49 -3.26
CA SER A 94 1.20 -0.14 -2.50
C SER A 94 1.50 -0.15 -0.98
N TYR A 95 0.65 0.49 -0.18
CA TYR A 95 0.80 0.45 1.28
C TYR A 95 0.81 -0.99 1.82
N SER A 96 -0.04 -1.86 1.29
CA SER A 96 -0.09 -3.28 1.68
C SER A 96 1.21 -4.01 1.39
N GLN A 97 1.82 -3.77 0.23
CA GLN A 97 3.11 -4.34 -0.14
C GLN A 97 4.22 -3.82 0.77
N ALA A 98 4.33 -2.50 0.95
CA ALA A 98 5.33 -1.88 1.82
C ALA A 98 5.22 -2.35 3.28
N PHE A 99 4.00 -2.47 3.80
CA PHE A 99 3.76 -2.98 5.16
C PHE A 99 4.17 -4.46 5.31
N ARG A 100 3.92 -5.30 4.31
CA ARG A 100 4.34 -6.71 4.30
C ARG A 100 5.85 -6.84 4.23
N LEU A 101 6.52 -6.04 3.39
CA LEU A 101 7.99 -6.00 3.32
C LEU A 101 8.59 -5.63 4.67
N HIS A 102 8.07 -4.58 5.33
CA HIS A 102 8.49 -4.23 6.69
C HIS A 102 8.28 -5.38 7.68
N LYS A 103 7.15 -6.10 7.61
CA LYS A 103 6.90 -7.26 8.45
C LYS A 103 7.92 -8.38 8.22
N PHE A 104 8.22 -8.71 6.96
CA PHE A 104 9.24 -9.71 6.63
C PHE A 104 10.63 -9.30 7.10
N ASP A 105 10.98 -8.00 7.01
CA ASP A 105 12.25 -7.48 7.52
C ASP A 105 12.36 -7.63 9.04
N ARG A 106 11.34 -7.21 9.77
CA ARG A 106 11.27 -7.38 11.22
C ARG A 106 11.37 -8.84 11.67
N ASP A 107 10.76 -9.75 10.92
CA ASP A 107 10.75 -11.19 11.21
C ASP A 107 12.04 -11.89 10.69
N GLY A 108 13.01 -11.13 10.14
CA GLY A 108 14.31 -11.63 9.63
C GLY A 108 14.19 -12.49 8.37
N MET A 109 13.07 -12.41 7.67
CA MET A 109 12.76 -13.23 6.49
C MET A 109 12.81 -12.44 5.18
N LEU A 110 13.22 -11.17 5.21
CA LEU A 110 13.29 -10.34 4.01
C LEU A 110 14.49 -10.74 3.16
N THR A 111 14.23 -11.22 1.96
CA THR A 111 15.23 -11.53 0.94
C THR A 111 14.86 -10.87 -0.37
N LYS A 112 15.83 -10.71 -1.28
CA LYS A 112 15.56 -10.16 -2.63
C LYS A 112 14.45 -10.94 -3.37
N ALA A 113 14.39 -12.26 -3.22
CA ALA A 113 13.34 -13.10 -3.79
C ALA A 113 11.95 -12.79 -3.18
N VAL A 114 11.88 -12.54 -1.87
CA VAL A 114 10.64 -12.14 -1.20
C VAL A 114 10.20 -10.75 -1.68
N ILE A 115 11.12 -9.79 -1.81
CA ILE A 115 10.84 -8.46 -2.36
C ILE A 115 10.26 -8.58 -3.76
N GLN A 116 10.92 -9.32 -4.65
CA GLN A 116 10.46 -9.57 -6.01
C GLN A 116 9.05 -10.20 -6.03
N SER A 117 8.82 -11.23 -5.21
CA SER A 117 7.51 -11.89 -5.12
C SER A 117 6.40 -10.92 -4.69
N VAL A 118 6.66 -10.11 -3.65
CA VAL A 118 5.69 -9.13 -3.15
C VAL A 118 5.42 -8.02 -4.17
N MET A 119 6.47 -7.55 -4.87
CA MET A 119 6.35 -6.46 -5.84
C MET A 119 5.68 -6.89 -7.14
N SER A 120 5.82 -8.16 -7.54
CA SER A 120 5.18 -8.73 -8.74
C SER A 120 3.69 -9.07 -8.55
N GLU A 121 3.17 -9.02 -7.31
CA GLU A 121 1.75 -9.27 -7.05
C GLU A 121 0.86 -8.18 -7.67
N GLU A 122 -0.23 -8.60 -8.29
CA GLU A 122 -1.26 -7.70 -8.78
C GLU A 122 -1.88 -6.89 -7.63
N LYS A 123 -1.82 -5.58 -7.72
CA LYS A 123 -2.37 -4.69 -6.70
C LYS A 123 -3.89 -4.81 -6.62
N ALA A 124 -4.43 -4.75 -5.41
CA ALA A 124 -5.87 -4.88 -5.18
C ALA A 124 -6.73 -3.84 -5.94
N ASN A 125 -6.17 -2.66 -6.24
CA ASN A 125 -6.83 -1.62 -7.02
C ASN A 125 -6.72 -1.82 -8.54
N GLN A 126 -5.84 -2.71 -9.01
CA GLN A 126 -5.69 -3.09 -10.43
C GLN A 126 -6.61 -4.24 -10.82
N LYS A 127 -7.17 -4.97 -9.84
CA LYS A 127 -8.17 -6.01 -10.11
C LYS A 127 -9.45 -5.37 -10.61
N GLU A 128 -9.88 -5.79 -11.79
CA GLU A 128 -11.20 -5.39 -12.31
C GLU A 128 -12.28 -5.81 -11.31
N LYS A 129 -13.10 -4.86 -10.89
CA LYS A 129 -14.20 -5.08 -9.96
C LYS A 129 -15.47 -4.46 -10.51
N VAL A 130 -16.52 -5.24 -10.52
CA VAL A 130 -17.87 -4.73 -10.71
C VAL A 130 -18.50 -4.61 -9.31
N SER A 131 -18.86 -3.41 -8.92
CA SER A 131 -19.50 -3.14 -7.62
C SER A 131 -20.85 -2.46 -7.81
N PHE A 132 -21.80 -2.88 -7.01
CA PHE A 132 -23.13 -2.29 -6.96
C PHE A 132 -23.36 -1.73 -5.56
N LYS A 133 -24.08 -0.61 -5.47
CA LYS A 133 -24.52 -0.12 -4.16
C LYS A 133 -25.52 -1.08 -3.57
N TYR A 134 -25.31 -1.51 -2.33
CA TYR A 134 -26.14 -2.49 -1.66
C TYR A 134 -27.63 -2.08 -1.65
N GLU A 135 -27.93 -0.82 -1.39
CA GLU A 135 -29.30 -0.29 -1.34
C GLU A 135 -30.03 -0.36 -2.70
N GLU A 136 -29.29 -0.29 -3.80
CA GLU A 136 -29.87 -0.37 -5.15
C GLU A 136 -30.29 -1.80 -5.52
N ILE A 137 -29.51 -2.80 -5.09
CA ILE A 137 -29.77 -4.20 -5.42
C ILE A 137 -30.65 -4.88 -4.39
N LYS A 138 -30.57 -4.50 -3.10
CA LYS A 138 -31.32 -5.12 -2.01
C LYS A 138 -32.84 -5.17 -2.24
N ARG A 139 -33.39 -4.16 -2.90
CA ARG A 139 -34.83 -4.06 -3.21
C ARG A 139 -35.35 -5.19 -4.12
N PHE A 140 -34.47 -5.87 -4.86
CA PHE A 140 -34.83 -6.98 -5.75
C PHE A 140 -34.76 -8.34 -5.09
N PHE A 141 -34.31 -8.40 -3.81
CA PHE A 141 -34.14 -9.65 -3.08
C PHE A 141 -34.98 -9.69 -1.81
N PRO A 142 -35.36 -10.90 -1.33
CA PRO A 142 -36.08 -11.07 -0.07
C PRO A 142 -35.30 -10.46 1.11
N LYS A 143 -36.03 -9.94 2.10
CA LYS A 143 -35.44 -9.26 3.28
C LYS A 143 -34.51 -10.14 4.12
N ASN A 144 -34.68 -11.45 4.05
CA ASN A 144 -33.90 -12.45 4.78
C ASN A 144 -32.61 -12.90 4.04
N TYR A 145 -32.36 -12.41 2.82
CA TYR A 145 -31.15 -12.78 2.09
C TYR A 145 -29.92 -12.10 2.68
N THR A 146 -28.88 -12.90 2.88
CA THR A 146 -27.55 -12.40 3.22
C THR A 146 -26.82 -11.86 1.97
N LEU A 147 -25.73 -11.15 2.16
CA LEU A 147 -24.88 -10.71 1.04
C LEU A 147 -24.40 -11.88 0.17
N ALA A 148 -24.07 -13.02 0.80
CA ALA A 148 -23.67 -14.23 0.10
C ALA A 148 -24.79 -14.82 -0.76
N ASP A 149 -26.02 -14.79 -0.25
CA ASP A 149 -27.21 -15.26 -1.00
C ASP A 149 -27.49 -14.36 -2.20
N ILE A 150 -27.35 -13.05 -2.03
CA ILE A 150 -27.50 -12.06 -3.11
C ILE A 150 -26.44 -12.30 -4.19
N GLN A 151 -25.16 -12.43 -3.82
CA GLN A 151 -24.08 -12.72 -4.76
C GLN A 151 -24.33 -14.01 -5.54
N LYS A 152 -24.69 -15.08 -4.85
CA LYS A 152 -25.01 -16.39 -5.46
C LYS A 152 -26.18 -16.29 -6.44
N SER A 153 -27.21 -15.53 -6.10
CA SER A 153 -28.36 -15.32 -6.95
C SER A 153 -28.01 -14.50 -8.20
N ILE A 154 -27.20 -13.46 -8.05
CA ILE A 154 -26.71 -12.65 -9.18
C ILE A 154 -25.92 -13.54 -10.14
N MET A 155 -24.98 -14.35 -9.64
CA MET A 155 -24.20 -15.27 -10.48
C MET A 155 -25.08 -16.23 -11.28
N LYS A 156 -26.08 -16.84 -10.64
CA LYS A 156 -27.04 -17.72 -11.33
C LYS A 156 -27.81 -17.00 -12.43
N LEU A 157 -28.21 -15.75 -12.21
CA LEU A 157 -28.93 -14.96 -13.22
C LEU A 157 -28.02 -14.62 -14.40
N ILE A 158 -26.75 -14.27 -14.15
CA ILE A 158 -25.78 -13.99 -15.20
C ILE A 158 -25.50 -15.25 -16.03
N GLU A 159 -25.29 -16.40 -15.39
CA GLU A 159 -25.10 -17.69 -16.06
C GLU A 159 -26.31 -18.07 -16.95
N ALA A 160 -27.52 -17.92 -16.42
CA ALA A 160 -28.75 -18.21 -17.16
C ALA A 160 -28.92 -17.28 -18.38
N ASP A 161 -28.62 -15.99 -18.23
CA ASP A 161 -28.68 -15.04 -19.35
C ASP A 161 -27.57 -15.34 -20.39
N HIS A 162 -26.37 -15.70 -19.95
CA HIS A 162 -25.31 -16.12 -20.85
C HIS A 162 -25.69 -17.32 -21.70
N MET A 163 -26.23 -18.37 -21.10
CA MET A 163 -26.72 -19.57 -21.80
C MET A 163 -27.86 -19.26 -22.78
N ARG A 164 -28.75 -18.35 -22.37
CA ARG A 164 -29.84 -17.90 -23.23
C ARG A 164 -29.35 -17.16 -24.50
N ARG A 165 -28.31 -16.32 -24.32
CA ARG A 165 -27.68 -15.60 -25.44
C ARG A 165 -26.94 -16.56 -26.37
N GLN A 166 -26.26 -17.57 -25.85
CA GLN A 166 -25.58 -18.59 -26.64
C GLN A 166 -26.56 -19.37 -27.50
N ARG A 167 -27.68 -19.84 -26.92
CA ARG A 167 -28.75 -20.54 -27.70
C ARG A 167 -29.30 -19.70 -28.86
N LYS A 168 -29.57 -18.42 -28.61
CA LYS A 168 -30.04 -17.50 -29.64
C LYS A 168 -28.99 -17.26 -30.74
N ARG A 169 -27.70 -17.35 -30.47
CA ARG A 169 -26.65 -17.25 -31.48
C ARG A 169 -26.63 -18.52 -32.35
N SER A 170 -26.62 -19.71 -31.75
CA SER A 170 -26.65 -20.98 -32.46
C SER A 170 -27.87 -21.08 -33.38
N GLU A 171 -29.06 -20.68 -32.90
CA GLU A 171 -30.29 -20.67 -33.71
C GLU A 171 -30.26 -19.69 -34.90
N ARG A 172 -29.39 -18.64 -34.83
CA ARG A 172 -29.16 -17.70 -35.96
C ARG A 172 -28.17 -18.24 -36.95
N ASP A 173 -27.14 -18.95 -36.51
CA ASP A 173 -26.08 -19.49 -37.36
C ASP A 173 -26.54 -20.75 -38.13
N GLU A 174 -27.64 -21.39 -37.68
CA GLU A 174 -28.29 -22.54 -38.34
C GLU A 174 -29.35 -22.13 -39.37
N ARG A 175 -29.63 -20.83 -39.54
CA ARG A 175 -30.58 -20.29 -40.53
C ARG A 175 -29.88 -19.63 -41.72
#